data_8c3fc560783217e1a129637976b2b590
#
_entry.id   8c3fc560783217e1a129637976b2b590
#
_cell.length_a   1.000
_cell.length_b   1.000
_cell.length_c   1.000
_cell.angle_alpha   90.00
_cell.angle_beta   90.00
_cell.angle_gamma   90.00
#
_symmetry.space_group_name_H-M   'P 1'
#
loop_
_entity.id
_entity.type
_entity.pdbx_description
1 polymer ?
#
loop_
_entity_poly.entity_id
_entity_poly.type
_entity_poly.pdbx_seq_one_letter_code
_entity_poly.pdbx_strand_id
1 'polypeptide(L)'
;MHAKDGIMVHKFHTSQGWFMSTGPSRKQVKVTVVGAGIVGSAIAYSLARRGAAVTVIDKGRPGAGATSHSFAWINATAKHPVSYHNFNRRSLGMWDRFAKGLGVDVGLRWGGQLEWASTAVGAYELESRAAQLRAWGYPCQLLDAAHMAHIEPGLSPREVTAAIYCELDGMVEPTLAAQACIQAAVKLGAAAKLETQVTDVMNNSSSATVVAGGETIDADVVVLAGGVDNTVLAAMAGITIPQEESPGVVIRTGPIAQPLLSNVSVLYAPSLEPGRPEIHLRQCLDGSAMIGEGSQESLARDDTQAHADELLARAAEYVPALKGAAAIPVPVGYRPMPLDGFPVVGFSPKSPNVYLALTHSGVTLAPLMAQLATMEIIDAAQVDLLSNYRPSRFD
;
A
#
# COMPACT_ATOMS: atom_id res chain seq x y z
N MET A 1 18.82 -71.05 -27.85
CA MET A 1 18.62 -69.82 -28.61
C MET A 1 17.98 -68.82 -27.73
N HIS A 2 18.81 -67.98 -27.05
CA HIS A 2 18.35 -66.93 -26.21
C HIS A 2 19.20 -65.66 -26.50
N ALA A 3 18.59 -64.69 -27.12
CA ALA A 3 19.17 -63.38 -27.30
C ALA A 3 18.97 -62.57 -25.96
N LYS A 4 20.06 -62.01 -25.45
CA LYS A 4 20.07 -61.06 -24.36
C LYS A 4 20.31 -59.67 -24.97
N ASP A 5 19.29 -58.82 -24.99
CA ASP A 5 19.44 -57.44 -25.35
C ASP A 5 19.94 -56.64 -24.12
N GLY A 6 21.19 -56.17 -24.27
CA GLY A 6 21.84 -55.31 -23.27
C GLY A 6 21.47 -53.85 -23.51
N ILE A 7 20.82 -53.20 -22.54
CA ILE A 7 20.58 -51.75 -22.53
C ILE A 7 21.90 -51.04 -22.25
N MET A 8 22.38 -50.27 -23.22
CA MET A 8 23.58 -49.45 -23.10
C MET A 8 23.21 -48.13 -22.43
N VAL A 9 23.62 -47.97 -21.17
CA VAL A 9 23.45 -46.70 -20.42
C VAL A 9 24.57 -45.76 -20.83
N HIS A 10 24.25 -44.73 -21.61
CA HIS A 10 25.17 -43.61 -21.88
C HIS A 10 25.33 -42.76 -20.61
N LYS A 11 26.53 -42.80 -20.05
CA LYS A 11 26.96 -41.83 -19.01
C LYS A 11 27.19 -40.47 -19.69
N PHE A 12 26.29 -39.52 -19.44
CA PHE A 12 26.54 -38.14 -19.75
C PHE A 12 27.57 -37.59 -18.74
N HIS A 13 28.75 -37.22 -19.23
CA HIS A 13 29.72 -36.43 -18.47
C HIS A 13 29.22 -34.99 -18.44
N THR A 14 28.75 -34.55 -17.30
CA THR A 14 28.49 -33.12 -16.98
C THR A 14 29.78 -32.50 -16.48
N SER A 15 30.57 -31.93 -17.36
CA SER A 15 31.65 -31.02 -17.03
C SER A 15 31.54 -29.77 -17.91
N GLN A 16 30.62 -28.90 -17.62
CA GLN A 16 30.68 -27.49 -18.02
C GLN A 16 30.37 -26.65 -16.80
N GLY A 17 31.45 -26.25 -16.10
CA GLY A 17 31.40 -25.16 -15.15
C GLY A 17 30.87 -23.92 -15.88
N TRP A 18 29.77 -23.37 -15.41
CA TRP A 18 29.33 -22.05 -15.83
C TRP A 18 30.39 -21.05 -15.37
N PHE A 19 31.25 -20.62 -16.27
CA PHE A 19 32.08 -19.45 -16.08
C PHE A 19 31.12 -18.26 -15.94
N MET A 20 30.91 -17.78 -14.71
CA MET A 20 30.41 -16.43 -14.52
C MET A 20 31.43 -15.50 -15.16
N SER A 21 31.08 -14.97 -16.32
CA SER A 21 31.83 -13.85 -16.92
C SER A 21 31.82 -12.72 -15.91
N THR A 22 32.96 -12.43 -15.31
CA THR A 22 33.22 -11.19 -14.60
C THR A 22 33.34 -10.09 -15.66
N GLY A 23 32.22 -9.65 -16.20
CA GLY A 23 32.14 -8.40 -16.93
C GLY A 23 32.62 -7.26 -16.01
N PRO A 24 33.04 -6.12 -16.56
CA PRO A 24 33.51 -5.00 -15.76
C PRO A 24 32.50 -4.71 -14.68
N SER A 25 32.96 -4.62 -13.41
CA SER A 25 32.14 -4.33 -12.23
C SER A 25 31.30 -3.09 -12.53
N ARG A 26 30.00 -3.29 -12.78
CA ARG A 26 29.08 -2.17 -13.00
C ARG A 26 29.11 -1.34 -11.73
N LYS A 27 29.45 -0.06 -11.83
CA LYS A 27 29.48 0.84 -10.67
C LYS A 27 28.15 0.70 -9.91
N GLN A 28 28.24 0.40 -8.63
CA GLN A 28 27.07 0.26 -7.77
C GLN A 28 26.34 1.61 -7.70
N VAL A 29 25.05 1.65 -8.07
CA VAL A 29 24.25 2.86 -8.02
C VAL A 29 23.99 3.23 -6.57
N LYS A 30 24.32 4.47 -6.18
CA LYS A 30 24.04 5.03 -4.87
C LYS A 30 22.67 5.70 -4.87
N VAL A 31 21.78 5.27 -3.99
CA VAL A 31 20.42 5.82 -3.91
C VAL A 31 20.10 6.23 -2.48
N THR A 32 19.69 7.49 -2.31
CA THR A 32 19.14 7.97 -1.05
C THR A 32 17.61 8.00 -1.15
N VAL A 33 16.93 7.27 -0.28
CA VAL A 33 15.47 7.26 -0.18
C VAL A 33 15.05 8.11 1.01
N VAL A 34 14.34 9.20 0.74
CA VAL A 34 13.78 10.11 1.75
C VAL A 34 12.34 9.72 2.03
N GLY A 35 12.11 9.22 3.25
CA GLY A 35 10.84 8.68 3.70
C GLY A 35 10.86 7.15 3.89
N ALA A 36 10.53 6.69 5.10
CA ALA A 36 10.41 5.28 5.48
C ALA A 36 8.93 4.87 5.71
N GLY A 37 7.97 5.53 5.05
CA GLY A 37 6.60 5.05 4.91
C GLY A 37 6.56 3.78 4.05
N ILE A 38 5.39 3.17 3.88
CA ILE A 38 5.24 1.90 3.16
C ILE A 38 5.83 1.96 1.74
N VAL A 39 5.66 3.08 1.02
CA VAL A 39 6.18 3.26 -0.35
C VAL A 39 7.71 3.35 -0.36
N GLY A 40 8.29 4.26 0.44
CA GLY A 40 9.74 4.45 0.49
C GLY A 40 10.47 3.21 1.00
N SER A 41 9.93 2.54 2.02
CA SER A 41 10.47 1.29 2.56
C SER A 41 10.46 0.16 1.51
N ALA A 42 9.37 0.03 0.74
CA ALA A 42 9.28 -0.96 -0.32
C ALA A 42 10.28 -0.68 -1.46
N ILE A 43 10.45 0.60 -1.84
CA ILE A 43 11.43 1.01 -2.85
C ILE A 43 12.85 0.71 -2.36
N ALA A 44 13.19 1.08 -1.13
CA ALA A 44 14.49 0.84 -0.54
C ALA A 44 14.85 -0.65 -0.52
N TYR A 45 13.90 -1.50 -0.11
CA TYR A 45 14.07 -2.96 -0.13
C TYR A 45 14.29 -3.49 -1.56
N SER A 46 13.48 -3.03 -2.52
CA SER A 46 13.61 -3.48 -3.91
C SER A 46 14.95 -3.06 -4.54
N LEU A 47 15.41 -1.84 -4.28
CA LEU A 47 16.72 -1.33 -4.72
C LEU A 47 17.88 -2.12 -4.10
N ALA A 48 17.83 -2.36 -2.77
CA ALA A 48 18.85 -3.14 -2.07
C ALA A 48 18.94 -4.58 -2.61
N ARG A 49 17.80 -5.21 -2.91
CA ARG A 49 17.76 -6.54 -3.55
C ARG A 49 18.41 -6.57 -4.93
N ARG A 50 18.42 -5.45 -5.63
CA ARG A 50 19.07 -5.30 -6.94
C ARG A 50 20.53 -4.83 -6.83
N GLY A 51 21.06 -4.77 -5.60
CA GLY A 51 22.47 -4.47 -5.33
C GLY A 51 22.81 -2.97 -5.35
N ALA A 52 21.84 -2.06 -5.27
CA ALA A 52 22.11 -0.64 -5.07
C ALA A 52 22.71 -0.39 -3.67
N ALA A 53 23.57 0.64 -3.55
CA ALA A 53 23.98 1.18 -2.26
C ALA A 53 22.87 2.14 -1.77
N VAL A 54 22.02 1.66 -0.87
CA VAL A 54 20.83 2.40 -0.42
C VAL A 54 21.10 3.04 0.94
N THR A 55 20.74 4.33 1.06
CA THR A 55 20.57 5.02 2.36
C THR A 55 19.13 5.46 2.50
N VAL A 56 18.45 5.03 3.56
CA VAL A 56 17.11 5.49 3.90
C VAL A 56 17.18 6.54 4.97
N ILE A 57 16.45 7.65 4.80
CA ILE A 57 16.40 8.73 5.78
C ILE A 57 14.92 9.04 6.08
N ASP A 58 14.57 9.08 7.37
CA ASP A 58 13.23 9.48 7.81
C ASP A 58 13.30 10.27 9.12
N LYS A 59 12.45 11.30 9.24
CA LYS A 59 12.32 12.10 10.45
C LYS A 59 11.73 11.35 11.65
N GLY A 60 11.11 10.20 11.39
CA GLY A 60 10.51 9.32 12.40
C GLY A 60 10.95 7.88 12.26
N ARG A 61 10.13 6.98 12.76
CA ARG A 61 10.31 5.53 12.66
C ARG A 61 9.66 4.99 11.38
N PRO A 62 10.08 3.82 10.88
CA PRO A 62 9.45 3.23 9.71
C PRO A 62 7.95 3.05 9.90
N GLY A 63 7.18 3.59 8.95
CA GLY A 63 5.73 3.54 8.96
C GLY A 63 5.01 4.54 9.87
N ALA A 64 5.71 5.49 10.51
CA ALA A 64 5.11 6.41 11.50
C ALA A 64 4.20 7.50 10.90
N GLY A 65 4.32 7.82 9.60
CA GLY A 65 3.47 8.82 8.92
C GLY A 65 2.09 8.28 8.55
N ALA A 66 1.56 8.67 7.38
CA ALA A 66 0.27 8.22 6.86
C ALA A 66 0.09 6.69 6.89
N THR A 67 1.17 5.94 6.87
CA THR A 67 1.17 4.47 6.95
C THR A 67 0.54 3.95 8.25
N SER A 68 0.85 4.55 9.41
CA SER A 68 0.29 4.12 10.71
C SER A 68 -1.20 4.47 10.89
N HIS A 69 -1.70 5.42 10.13
CA HIS A 69 -3.10 5.88 10.14
C HIS A 69 -3.92 5.24 9.02
N SER A 70 -3.28 4.40 8.17
CA SER A 70 -3.95 3.78 7.04
C SER A 70 -4.87 2.65 7.49
N PHE A 71 -6.08 2.62 6.96
CA PHE A 71 -6.96 1.46 7.07
C PHE A 71 -6.35 0.21 6.40
N ALA A 72 -5.40 0.42 5.48
CA ALA A 72 -4.56 -0.60 4.85
C ALA A 72 -5.32 -1.67 4.06
N TRP A 73 -6.41 -1.28 3.43
CA TRP A 73 -7.13 -2.09 2.47
C TRP A 73 -6.36 -2.20 1.16
N ILE A 74 -6.09 -3.42 0.72
CA ILE A 74 -5.48 -3.74 -0.57
C ILE A 74 -6.61 -4.01 -1.54
N ASN A 75 -6.85 -3.10 -2.48
CA ASN A 75 -8.02 -3.16 -3.36
C ASN A 75 -7.79 -2.47 -4.71
N ALA A 76 -8.73 -2.76 -5.64
CA ALA A 76 -8.89 -2.01 -6.86
C ALA A 76 -10.36 -1.60 -7.11
N THR A 77 -11.27 -1.86 -6.18
CA THR A 77 -12.73 -1.71 -6.32
C THR A 77 -13.18 -0.28 -6.53
N ALA A 78 -12.61 0.68 -5.82
CA ALA A 78 -12.99 2.10 -5.91
C ALA A 78 -11.94 2.92 -6.69
N LYS A 79 -11.38 2.38 -7.78
CA LYS A 79 -10.32 3.03 -8.55
C LYS A 79 -10.79 3.33 -9.97
N HIS A 80 -10.90 4.61 -10.30
CA HIS A 80 -11.31 5.12 -11.60
C HIS A 80 -10.25 6.07 -12.18
N PRO A 81 -10.08 6.14 -13.48
CA PRO A 81 -10.67 5.33 -14.55
C PRO A 81 -10.11 3.89 -14.59
N VAL A 82 -10.52 3.10 -15.59
CA VAL A 82 -10.09 1.68 -15.74
C VAL A 82 -8.57 1.51 -15.80
N SER A 83 -7.84 2.48 -16.31
CA SER A 83 -6.36 2.48 -16.32
C SER A 83 -5.79 2.48 -14.89
N TYR A 84 -6.35 3.30 -14.00
CA TYR A 84 -5.96 3.36 -12.59
C TYR A 84 -6.43 2.13 -11.80
N HIS A 85 -7.62 1.61 -12.11
CA HIS A 85 -8.08 0.32 -11.61
C HIS A 85 -7.08 -0.79 -11.95
N ASN A 86 -6.68 -0.91 -13.22
CA ASN A 86 -5.73 -1.91 -13.68
C ASN A 86 -4.33 -1.73 -13.05
N PHE A 87 -3.91 -0.49 -12.80
CA PHE A 87 -2.66 -0.20 -12.10
C PHE A 87 -2.67 -0.72 -10.67
N ASN A 88 -3.75 -0.49 -9.92
CA ASN A 88 -3.94 -1.02 -8.57
C ASN A 88 -4.08 -2.54 -8.56
N ARG A 89 -4.88 -3.11 -9.47
CA ARG A 89 -5.05 -4.56 -9.60
C ARG A 89 -3.75 -5.29 -9.86
N ARG A 90 -2.88 -4.73 -10.70
CA ARG A 90 -1.54 -5.29 -10.96
C ARG A 90 -0.71 -5.35 -9.68
N SER A 91 -0.73 -4.29 -8.88
CA SER A 91 -0.01 -4.24 -7.61
C SER A 91 -0.58 -5.23 -6.58
N LEU A 92 -1.91 -5.34 -6.51
CA LEU A 92 -2.61 -6.29 -5.65
C LEU A 92 -2.09 -7.72 -5.90
N GLY A 93 -2.00 -8.16 -7.14
CA GLY A 93 -1.46 -9.48 -7.50
C GLY A 93 0.02 -9.69 -7.20
N MET A 94 0.75 -8.64 -6.77
CA MET A 94 2.17 -8.75 -6.40
C MET A 94 2.38 -8.95 -4.89
N TRP A 95 1.37 -8.69 -4.06
CA TRP A 95 1.51 -8.67 -2.61
C TRP A 95 1.98 -10.00 -2.02
N ASP A 96 1.46 -11.14 -2.47
CA ASP A 96 1.89 -12.46 -1.96
C ASP A 96 3.39 -12.68 -2.09
N ARG A 97 3.89 -12.47 -3.31
CA ARG A 97 5.33 -12.64 -3.58
C ARG A 97 6.16 -11.60 -2.84
N PHE A 98 5.67 -10.37 -2.74
CA PHE A 98 6.34 -9.30 -2.03
C PHE A 98 6.44 -9.60 -0.54
N ALA A 99 5.34 -9.94 0.12
CA ALA A 99 5.29 -10.28 1.54
C ALA A 99 6.15 -11.50 1.87
N LYS A 100 6.06 -12.58 1.07
CA LYS A 100 6.93 -13.76 1.22
C LYS A 100 8.41 -13.40 1.14
N GLY A 101 8.77 -12.45 0.28
CA GLY A 101 10.15 -11.99 0.12
C GLY A 101 10.71 -11.27 1.35
N LEU A 102 9.87 -10.75 2.24
CA LEU A 102 10.28 -10.10 3.50
C LEU A 102 10.70 -11.10 4.58
N GLY A 103 10.24 -12.37 4.50
CA GLY A 103 10.62 -13.45 5.40
C GLY A 103 10.01 -13.37 6.81
N VAL A 104 9.02 -12.50 7.01
CA VAL A 104 8.27 -12.35 8.27
C VAL A 104 6.78 -12.15 7.96
N ASP A 105 5.90 -12.52 8.88
CA ASP A 105 4.46 -12.24 8.74
C ASP A 105 4.22 -10.73 8.91
N VAL A 106 3.68 -10.12 7.89
CA VAL A 106 3.31 -8.70 7.87
C VAL A 106 1.80 -8.49 8.01
N GLY A 107 1.08 -9.52 8.42
CA GLY A 107 -0.37 -9.48 8.58
C GLY A 107 -1.13 -9.41 7.25
N LEU A 108 -0.54 -9.90 6.15
CA LEU A 108 -1.25 -9.99 4.87
C LEU A 108 -2.36 -11.03 4.98
N ARG A 109 -3.59 -10.60 4.74
CA ARG A 109 -4.79 -11.45 4.76
C ARG A 109 -5.61 -11.21 3.50
N TRP A 110 -6.00 -12.32 2.88
CA TRP A 110 -6.96 -12.37 1.79
C TRP A 110 -8.26 -12.95 2.33
N GLY A 111 -9.36 -12.35 1.99
CA GLY A 111 -10.69 -12.80 2.43
C GLY A 111 -11.75 -11.95 1.75
N GLY A 112 -11.30 -11.04 0.88
CA GLY A 112 -12.19 -10.16 0.16
C GLY A 112 -12.76 -9.02 1.00
N GLN A 113 -13.57 -8.20 0.32
CA GLN A 113 -14.36 -7.14 0.89
C GLN A 113 -15.84 -7.49 0.75
N LEU A 114 -16.58 -7.37 1.84
CA LEU A 114 -18.03 -7.48 1.88
C LEU A 114 -18.62 -6.11 2.12
N GLU A 115 -19.60 -5.73 1.30
CA GLU A 115 -20.31 -4.47 1.41
C GLU A 115 -21.79 -4.69 1.09
N TRP A 116 -22.69 -4.00 1.79
CA TRP A 116 -24.11 -4.08 1.49
C TRP A 116 -24.79 -2.73 1.57
N ALA A 117 -25.98 -2.66 1.01
CA ALA A 117 -26.88 -1.54 1.06
C ALA A 117 -28.18 -1.91 1.80
N SER A 118 -28.74 -0.93 2.49
CA SER A 118 -30.04 -1.05 3.20
C SER A 118 -31.15 -0.23 2.53
N THR A 119 -30.90 0.38 1.37
CA THR A 119 -31.87 1.18 0.63
C THR A 119 -31.86 0.80 -0.85
N ALA A 120 -32.97 1.06 -1.55
CA ALA A 120 -33.07 0.81 -2.98
C ALA A 120 -32.06 1.63 -3.81
N VAL A 121 -31.76 2.87 -3.39
CA VAL A 121 -30.74 3.72 -4.06
C VAL A 121 -29.36 3.11 -3.89
N GLY A 122 -28.97 2.78 -2.66
CA GLY A 122 -27.68 2.13 -2.41
C GLY A 122 -27.54 0.77 -3.10
N ALA A 123 -28.64 -0.02 -3.17
CA ALA A 123 -28.64 -1.27 -3.92
C ALA A 123 -28.34 -1.05 -5.41
N TYR A 124 -28.98 -0.06 -6.04
CA TYR A 124 -28.71 0.29 -7.44
C TYR A 124 -27.25 0.72 -7.67
N GLU A 125 -26.69 1.50 -6.75
CA GLU A 125 -25.28 1.92 -6.82
C GLU A 125 -24.34 0.74 -6.69
N LEU A 126 -24.57 -0.19 -5.75
CA LEU A 126 -23.79 -1.41 -5.59
C LEU A 126 -23.88 -2.33 -6.82
N GLU A 127 -25.09 -2.54 -7.35
CA GLU A 127 -25.30 -3.35 -8.56
C GLU A 127 -24.59 -2.76 -9.78
N SER A 128 -24.68 -1.44 -9.95
CA SER A 128 -24.00 -0.72 -11.03
C SER A 128 -22.49 -0.85 -10.92
N ARG A 129 -21.92 -0.70 -9.70
CA ARG A 129 -20.50 -0.86 -9.43
C ARG A 129 -20.06 -2.32 -9.66
N ALA A 130 -20.84 -3.29 -9.23
CA ALA A 130 -20.55 -4.71 -9.48
C ALA A 130 -20.56 -5.05 -10.96
N ALA A 131 -21.50 -4.52 -11.72
CA ALA A 131 -21.55 -4.71 -13.17
C ALA A 131 -20.31 -4.12 -13.86
N GLN A 132 -19.89 -2.91 -13.46
CA GLN A 132 -18.71 -2.25 -13.98
C GLN A 132 -17.43 -3.04 -13.66
N LEU A 133 -17.27 -3.49 -12.40
CA LEU A 133 -16.11 -4.29 -11.97
C LEU A 133 -16.02 -5.58 -12.78
N ARG A 134 -17.13 -6.29 -12.97
CA ARG A 134 -17.16 -7.50 -13.79
C ARG A 134 -16.82 -7.22 -15.25
N ALA A 135 -17.30 -6.09 -15.80
CA ALA A 135 -16.93 -5.67 -17.16
C ALA A 135 -15.42 -5.40 -17.30
N TRP A 136 -14.77 -4.96 -16.23
CA TRP A 136 -13.31 -4.79 -16.16
C TRP A 136 -12.56 -6.09 -15.81
N GLY A 137 -13.28 -7.23 -15.67
CA GLY A 137 -12.71 -8.52 -15.31
C GLY A 137 -12.26 -8.59 -13.84
N TYR A 138 -12.81 -7.77 -12.96
CA TYR A 138 -12.58 -7.86 -11.51
C TYR A 138 -13.67 -8.72 -10.88
N PRO A 139 -13.33 -9.82 -10.17
CA PRO A 139 -14.31 -10.68 -9.54
C PRO A 139 -15.11 -9.90 -8.48
N CYS A 140 -16.39 -9.83 -8.71
CA CYS A 140 -17.33 -9.17 -7.81
C CYS A 140 -18.68 -9.90 -7.90
N GLN A 141 -19.11 -10.48 -6.80
CA GLN A 141 -20.37 -11.23 -6.70
C GLN A 141 -21.47 -10.35 -6.12
N LEU A 142 -22.66 -10.40 -6.70
CA LEU A 142 -23.88 -9.87 -6.09
C LEU A 142 -24.45 -10.94 -5.17
N LEU A 143 -24.84 -10.53 -3.98
CA LEU A 143 -25.35 -11.40 -2.94
C LEU A 143 -26.69 -10.87 -2.43
N ASP A 144 -27.57 -11.79 -2.05
CA ASP A 144 -28.70 -11.52 -1.18
C ASP A 144 -28.34 -11.67 0.30
N ALA A 145 -29.27 -11.39 1.18
CA ALA A 145 -29.06 -11.48 2.64
C ALA A 145 -28.66 -12.90 3.10
N ALA A 146 -29.19 -13.95 2.48
CA ALA A 146 -28.90 -15.32 2.85
C ALA A 146 -27.46 -15.72 2.46
N HIS A 147 -27.04 -15.37 1.26
CA HIS A 147 -25.66 -15.60 0.81
C HIS A 147 -24.66 -14.77 1.61
N MET A 148 -24.99 -13.51 1.92
CA MET A 148 -24.17 -12.67 2.79
C MET A 148 -23.99 -13.30 4.18
N ALA A 149 -25.07 -13.79 4.81
CA ALA A 149 -25.02 -14.46 6.11
C ALA A 149 -24.22 -15.77 6.07
N HIS A 150 -24.17 -16.45 4.92
CA HIS A 150 -23.34 -17.64 4.72
C HIS A 150 -21.85 -17.28 4.64
N ILE A 151 -21.51 -16.18 3.95
CA ILE A 151 -20.11 -15.71 3.85
C ILE A 151 -19.62 -15.22 5.21
N GLU A 152 -20.42 -14.42 5.92
CA GLU A 152 -20.00 -13.83 7.20
C GLU A 152 -21.10 -13.96 8.25
N PRO A 153 -21.20 -15.13 8.93
CA PRO A 153 -22.31 -15.45 9.84
C PRO A 153 -22.29 -14.65 11.15
N GLY A 154 -21.16 -14.01 11.48
CA GLY A 154 -21.00 -13.20 12.70
C GLY A 154 -21.64 -11.81 12.63
N LEU A 155 -22.17 -11.41 11.47
CA LEU A 155 -22.77 -10.11 11.28
C LEU A 155 -24.26 -10.08 11.72
N SER A 156 -24.69 -8.89 12.12
CA SER A 156 -26.09 -8.59 12.44
C SER A 156 -26.57 -7.39 11.60
N PRO A 157 -26.69 -7.52 10.28
CA PRO A 157 -27.21 -6.46 9.45
C PRO A 157 -28.69 -6.24 9.76
N ARG A 158 -29.16 -4.99 9.81
CA ARG A 158 -30.59 -4.69 10.03
C ARG A 158 -31.41 -5.00 8.79
N GLU A 159 -30.99 -4.47 7.66
CA GLU A 159 -31.61 -4.65 6.36
C GLU A 159 -30.53 -4.84 5.30
N VAL A 160 -30.74 -5.79 4.41
CA VAL A 160 -29.85 -6.07 3.27
C VAL A 160 -30.71 -6.06 2.02
N THR A 161 -30.69 -4.94 1.30
CA THR A 161 -31.40 -4.82 0.01
C THR A 161 -30.55 -5.42 -1.11
N ALA A 162 -29.23 -5.24 -1.07
CA ALA A 162 -28.24 -5.87 -1.93
C ALA A 162 -26.90 -5.93 -1.21
N ALA A 163 -26.06 -6.89 -1.56
CA ALA A 163 -24.66 -6.92 -1.10
C ALA A 163 -23.71 -7.28 -2.25
N ILE A 164 -22.45 -6.91 -2.11
CA ILE A 164 -21.37 -7.31 -3.01
C ILE A 164 -20.21 -7.93 -2.22
N TYR A 165 -19.57 -8.91 -2.84
CA TYR A 165 -18.36 -9.53 -2.34
C TYR A 165 -17.28 -9.49 -3.40
N CYS A 166 -16.16 -8.82 -3.09
CA CYS A 166 -15.00 -8.68 -3.97
C CYS A 166 -13.86 -9.53 -3.41
N GLU A 167 -13.73 -10.74 -3.91
CA GLU A 167 -12.86 -11.80 -3.35
C GLU A 167 -11.35 -11.51 -3.42
N LEU A 168 -10.91 -10.66 -4.37
CA LEU A 168 -9.49 -10.33 -4.55
C LEU A 168 -8.98 -9.30 -3.53
N ASP A 169 -9.86 -8.65 -2.82
CA ASP A 169 -9.48 -7.63 -1.84
C ASP A 169 -8.85 -8.28 -0.60
N GLY A 170 -7.98 -7.54 0.04
CA GLY A 170 -7.28 -7.99 1.23
C GLY A 170 -6.84 -6.84 2.12
N MET A 171 -6.05 -7.15 3.11
CA MET A 171 -5.46 -6.18 4.03
C MET A 171 -4.05 -6.60 4.42
N VAL A 172 -3.30 -5.66 4.98
CA VAL A 172 -1.96 -5.89 5.55
C VAL A 172 -1.79 -5.03 6.80
N GLU A 173 -0.84 -5.37 7.67
CA GLU A 173 -0.39 -4.45 8.71
C GLU A 173 0.69 -3.53 8.14
N PRO A 174 0.33 -2.30 7.73
CA PRO A 174 1.20 -1.51 6.86
C PRO A 174 2.46 -1.02 7.57
N THR A 175 2.39 -0.78 8.89
CA THR A 175 3.54 -0.41 9.71
C THR A 175 4.51 -1.59 9.84
N LEU A 176 4.00 -2.80 10.09
CA LEU A 176 4.85 -4.00 10.10
C LEU A 176 5.50 -4.25 8.75
N ALA A 177 4.75 -4.07 7.66
CA ALA A 177 5.28 -4.22 6.31
C ALA A 177 6.40 -3.20 6.01
N ALA A 178 6.23 -1.93 6.39
CA ALA A 178 7.26 -0.91 6.25
C ALA A 178 8.51 -1.24 7.08
N GLN A 179 8.35 -1.65 8.33
CA GLN A 179 9.44 -2.07 9.20
C GLN A 179 10.18 -3.28 8.66
N ALA A 180 9.44 -4.29 8.18
CA ALA A 180 10.02 -5.49 7.56
C ALA A 180 10.83 -5.15 6.30
N CYS A 181 10.34 -4.23 5.47
CA CYS A 181 11.07 -3.74 4.29
C CYS A 181 12.40 -3.09 4.68
N ILE A 182 12.40 -2.19 5.68
CA ILE A 182 13.63 -1.54 6.15
C ILE A 182 14.61 -2.57 6.73
N GLN A 183 14.13 -3.48 7.59
CA GLN A 183 14.97 -4.54 8.15
C GLN A 183 15.57 -5.44 7.06
N ALA A 184 14.78 -5.80 6.06
CA ALA A 184 15.24 -6.61 4.92
C ALA A 184 16.26 -5.83 4.06
N ALA A 185 16.06 -4.53 3.84
CA ALA A 185 17.01 -3.68 3.13
C ALA A 185 18.35 -3.57 3.90
N VAL A 186 18.30 -3.38 5.22
CA VAL A 186 19.51 -3.32 6.08
C VAL A 186 20.27 -4.65 6.07
N LYS A 187 19.57 -5.79 6.11
CA LYS A 187 20.22 -7.12 5.96
C LYS A 187 20.93 -7.28 4.61
N LEU A 188 20.50 -6.55 3.59
CA LEU A 188 21.10 -6.51 2.25
C LEU A 188 22.19 -5.41 2.12
N GLY A 189 22.55 -4.72 3.21
CA GLY A 189 23.62 -3.72 3.25
C GLY A 189 23.15 -2.27 3.13
N ALA A 190 21.84 -1.99 3.16
CA ALA A 190 21.35 -0.62 3.20
C ALA A 190 21.66 0.05 4.55
N ALA A 191 21.93 1.35 4.54
CA ALA A 191 22.00 2.19 5.73
C ALA A 191 20.60 2.79 6.02
N ALA A 192 20.25 2.92 7.32
CA ALA A 192 19.03 3.58 7.75
C ALA A 192 19.37 4.67 8.77
N LYS A 193 19.04 5.93 8.43
CA LYS A 193 19.15 7.12 9.28
C LYS A 193 17.73 7.52 9.68
N LEU A 194 17.24 6.92 10.74
CA LEU A 194 15.90 7.19 11.29
C LEU A 194 15.96 8.32 12.31
N GLU A 195 14.80 8.89 12.63
CA GLU A 195 14.68 10.05 13.52
C GLU A 195 15.61 11.21 13.09
N THR A 196 15.81 11.32 11.77
CA THR A 196 16.73 12.27 11.15
C THR A 196 15.99 13.05 10.07
N GLN A 197 15.80 14.35 10.30
CA GLN A 197 15.08 15.20 9.35
C GLN A 197 15.97 15.64 8.20
N VAL A 198 15.44 15.54 6.98
CA VAL A 198 16.03 16.15 5.78
C VAL A 198 15.71 17.64 5.81
N THR A 199 16.75 18.46 5.64
CA THR A 199 16.67 19.92 5.66
C THR A 199 16.94 20.55 4.29
N ASP A 200 17.57 19.82 3.38
CA ASP A 200 17.77 20.26 2.00
C ASP A 200 17.91 19.09 1.03
N VAL A 201 17.50 19.30 -0.21
CA VAL A 201 17.66 18.39 -1.35
C VAL A 201 18.13 19.17 -2.56
N MET A 202 19.32 18.88 -3.02
CA MET A 202 19.94 19.59 -4.14
C MET A 202 20.13 18.65 -5.32
N ASN A 203 19.73 19.07 -6.50
CA ASN A 203 20.04 18.37 -7.74
C ASN A 203 21.29 18.99 -8.37
N ASN A 204 22.30 18.17 -8.63
CA ASN A 204 23.53 18.56 -9.29
C ASN A 204 23.52 18.07 -10.75
N SER A 205 24.54 18.38 -11.53
CA SER A 205 24.60 18.02 -12.96
C SER A 205 24.58 16.49 -13.21
N SER A 206 25.15 15.68 -12.30
CA SER A 206 25.27 14.22 -12.45
C SER A 206 24.94 13.41 -11.19
N SER A 207 24.43 14.07 -10.14
CA SER A 207 24.13 13.47 -8.84
C SER A 207 23.08 14.30 -8.12
N ALA A 208 22.62 13.85 -6.99
CA ALA A 208 21.82 14.65 -6.07
C ALA A 208 22.40 14.54 -4.65
N THR A 209 22.17 15.56 -3.85
CA THR A 209 22.70 15.67 -2.49
C THR A 209 21.55 15.90 -1.53
N VAL A 210 21.58 15.21 -0.38
CA VAL A 210 20.62 15.41 0.72
C VAL A 210 21.36 15.90 1.95
N VAL A 211 20.85 16.95 2.59
CA VAL A 211 21.33 17.39 3.91
C VAL A 211 20.38 16.88 4.97
N ALA A 212 20.89 16.12 5.92
CA ALA A 212 20.09 15.52 6.98
C ALA A 212 20.90 15.37 8.26
N GLY A 213 20.36 15.81 9.41
CA GLY A 213 21.04 15.72 10.70
C GLY A 213 22.39 16.43 10.74
N GLY A 214 22.58 17.46 9.92
CA GLY A 214 23.86 18.20 9.80
C GLY A 214 24.91 17.53 8.90
N GLU A 215 24.60 16.38 8.32
CA GLU A 215 25.47 15.68 7.36
C GLU A 215 25.01 15.91 5.92
N THR A 216 25.97 15.92 5.00
CA THR A 216 25.73 15.96 3.55
C THR A 216 25.93 14.57 2.96
N ILE A 217 24.92 14.07 2.23
CA ILE A 217 24.89 12.72 1.67
C ILE A 217 24.72 12.81 0.17
N ASP A 218 25.74 12.40 -0.56
CA ASP A 218 25.74 12.38 -2.03
C ASP A 218 25.22 11.04 -2.55
N ALA A 219 24.37 11.09 -3.56
CA ALA A 219 23.80 9.94 -4.24
C ALA A 219 23.73 10.14 -5.75
N ASP A 220 23.75 9.06 -6.51
CA ASP A 220 23.49 9.11 -7.95
C ASP A 220 22.01 9.48 -8.20
N VAL A 221 21.10 9.00 -7.32
CA VAL A 221 19.67 9.30 -7.35
C VAL A 221 19.12 9.52 -5.94
N VAL A 222 18.28 10.54 -5.78
CA VAL A 222 17.45 10.75 -4.56
C VAL A 222 16.01 10.40 -4.88
N VAL A 223 15.40 9.52 -4.07
CA VAL A 223 13.97 9.17 -4.15
C VAL A 223 13.22 9.92 -3.06
N LEU A 224 12.26 10.75 -3.45
CA LEU A 224 11.37 11.45 -2.53
C LEU A 224 10.08 10.65 -2.32
N ALA A 225 9.96 10.04 -1.15
CA ALA A 225 8.84 9.20 -0.72
C ALA A 225 8.29 9.64 0.65
N GLY A 226 8.39 10.94 0.97
CA GLY A 226 8.03 11.55 2.25
C GLY A 226 6.53 11.74 2.48
N GLY A 227 5.66 11.17 1.65
CA GLY A 227 4.21 11.26 1.82
C GLY A 227 3.73 12.71 1.72
N VAL A 228 3.04 13.20 2.75
CA VAL A 228 2.54 14.58 2.79
C VAL A 228 3.64 15.63 2.73
N ASP A 229 4.85 15.30 3.17
CA ASP A 229 5.99 16.23 3.13
C ASP A 229 6.61 16.32 1.70
N ASN A 230 6.18 15.51 0.74
CA ASN A 230 6.77 15.53 -0.60
C ASN A 230 6.65 16.87 -1.32
N THR A 231 5.62 17.66 -1.04
CA THR A 231 5.52 19.03 -1.59
C THR A 231 6.71 19.89 -1.15
N VAL A 232 7.05 19.85 0.14
CA VAL A 232 8.18 20.63 0.69
C VAL A 232 9.52 20.06 0.25
N LEU A 233 9.68 18.73 0.29
CA LEU A 233 10.92 18.06 -0.13
C LEU A 233 11.20 18.27 -1.63
N ALA A 234 10.18 18.20 -2.48
CA ALA A 234 10.30 18.44 -3.91
C ALA A 234 10.66 19.90 -4.20
N ALA A 235 10.09 20.85 -3.46
CA ALA A 235 10.39 22.27 -3.60
C ALA A 235 11.87 22.59 -3.31
N MET A 236 12.52 21.89 -2.38
CA MET A 236 13.97 22.01 -2.12
C MET A 236 14.80 21.69 -3.38
N ALA A 237 14.33 20.74 -4.19
CA ALA A 237 14.96 20.37 -5.46
C ALA A 237 14.42 21.17 -6.68
N GLY A 238 13.67 22.24 -6.46
CA GLY A 238 13.08 23.06 -7.55
C GLY A 238 11.91 22.40 -8.29
N ILE A 239 11.26 21.39 -7.69
CA ILE A 239 10.14 20.66 -8.27
C ILE A 239 8.84 21.06 -7.59
N THR A 240 7.80 21.31 -8.36
CA THR A 240 6.46 21.62 -7.84
C THR A 240 5.56 20.40 -7.89
N ILE A 241 5.13 19.90 -6.73
CA ILE A 241 4.15 18.81 -6.61
C ILE A 241 3.02 19.26 -5.70
N PRO A 242 1.88 19.66 -6.27
CA PRO A 242 0.74 20.08 -5.46
C PRO A 242 0.04 18.88 -4.82
N GLN A 243 -0.28 19.04 -3.56
CA GLN A 243 -1.12 18.10 -2.81
C GLN A 243 -2.28 18.86 -2.17
N GLU A 244 -3.43 18.21 -2.07
CA GLU A 244 -4.53 18.71 -1.25
C GLU A 244 -4.46 18.11 0.14
N GLU A 245 -5.06 18.79 1.10
CA GLU A 245 -5.17 18.28 2.46
C GLU A 245 -6.30 17.25 2.52
N SER A 246 -5.96 16.00 2.87
CA SER A 246 -6.91 14.89 2.94
C SER A 246 -6.81 14.21 4.30
N PRO A 247 -7.51 14.73 5.33
CA PRO A 247 -7.58 14.11 6.65
C PRO A 247 -8.35 12.81 6.62
N GLY A 248 -8.12 11.97 7.62
CA GLY A 248 -8.87 10.75 7.84
C GLY A 248 -8.84 10.34 9.29
N VAL A 249 -10.00 9.94 9.79
CA VAL A 249 -10.17 9.49 11.16
C VAL A 249 -10.43 8.00 11.16
N VAL A 250 -9.75 7.30 12.03
CA VAL A 250 -9.99 5.91 12.38
C VAL A 250 -9.91 5.76 13.88
N ILE A 251 -10.56 4.74 14.40
CA ILE A 251 -10.42 4.33 15.80
C ILE A 251 -9.88 2.91 15.86
N ARG A 252 -9.37 2.53 17.03
CA ARG A 252 -8.99 1.16 17.35
C ARG A 252 -9.73 0.67 18.58
N THR A 253 -9.71 -0.64 18.78
CA THR A 253 -10.07 -1.25 20.08
C THR A 253 -8.82 -1.88 20.69
N GLY A 254 -8.91 -2.30 21.95
CA GLY A 254 -8.02 -3.33 22.47
C GLY A 254 -8.21 -4.68 21.73
N PRO A 255 -7.32 -5.66 21.95
CA PRO A 255 -7.47 -6.98 21.37
C PRO A 255 -8.80 -7.63 21.79
N ILE A 256 -9.50 -8.25 20.84
CA ILE A 256 -10.76 -8.96 21.05
C ILE A 256 -10.47 -10.45 20.98
N ALA A 257 -10.95 -11.19 21.97
CA ALA A 257 -10.59 -12.59 22.19
C ALA A 257 -11.09 -13.55 21.08
N GLN A 258 -12.07 -13.14 20.30
CA GLN A 258 -12.66 -13.93 19.23
C GLN A 258 -12.51 -13.22 17.87
N PRO A 259 -12.51 -13.95 16.75
CA PRO A 259 -12.55 -13.32 15.44
C PRO A 259 -13.78 -12.41 15.28
N LEU A 260 -13.56 -11.19 14.82
CA LEU A 260 -14.63 -10.24 14.49
C LEU A 260 -15.29 -10.59 13.17
N LEU A 261 -14.45 -10.99 12.22
CA LEU A 261 -14.80 -11.42 10.89
C LEU A 261 -14.22 -12.82 10.68
N SER A 262 -15.06 -13.75 10.21
CA SER A 262 -14.67 -15.16 10.08
C SER A 262 -13.99 -15.43 8.74
N ASN A 263 -14.47 -14.79 7.67
CA ASN A 263 -14.09 -15.11 6.31
C ASN A 263 -13.64 -13.90 5.49
N VAL A 264 -14.17 -12.70 5.79
CA VAL A 264 -13.81 -11.49 5.04
C VAL A 264 -12.70 -10.71 5.73
N SER A 265 -11.89 -10.01 4.93
CA SER A 265 -10.80 -9.16 5.45
C SER A 265 -11.26 -7.74 5.75
N VAL A 266 -12.22 -7.24 4.99
CA VAL A 266 -12.73 -5.87 5.08
C VAL A 266 -14.24 -5.88 4.99
N LEU A 267 -14.87 -5.17 5.91
CA LEU A 267 -16.31 -4.94 5.95
C LEU A 267 -16.61 -3.48 5.62
N TYR A 268 -17.61 -3.27 4.79
CA TYR A 268 -18.21 -1.96 4.52
C TYR A 268 -19.69 -2.04 4.84
N ALA A 269 -20.13 -1.32 5.87
CA ALA A 269 -21.50 -1.30 6.35
C ALA A 269 -22.19 0.01 5.98
N PRO A 270 -23.45 0.00 5.53
CA PRO A 270 -24.20 1.22 5.23
C PRO A 270 -24.41 2.05 6.50
N SER A 271 -24.71 3.33 6.32
CA SER A 271 -25.18 4.15 7.44
C SER A 271 -26.54 3.68 7.95
N LEU A 272 -26.70 3.69 9.27
CA LEU A 272 -28.00 3.43 9.93
C LEU A 272 -28.92 4.63 9.93
N GLU A 273 -28.36 5.81 9.75
CA GLU A 273 -29.07 7.09 9.86
C GLU A 273 -28.82 7.93 8.61
N PRO A 274 -29.85 8.59 8.07
CA PRO A 274 -29.68 9.51 6.96
C PRO A 274 -28.65 10.62 7.28
N GLY A 275 -27.73 10.86 6.35
CA GLY A 275 -26.73 11.91 6.49
C GLY A 275 -25.50 11.54 7.32
N ARG A 276 -25.44 10.33 7.89
CA ARG A 276 -24.21 9.81 8.49
C ARG A 276 -23.41 9.00 7.49
N PRO A 277 -22.06 8.98 7.59
CA PRO A 277 -21.23 8.20 6.69
C PRO A 277 -21.32 6.70 6.99
N GLU A 278 -20.98 5.89 5.99
CA GLU A 278 -20.79 4.44 6.09
C GLU A 278 -19.66 4.10 7.06
N ILE A 279 -19.67 2.88 7.57
CA ILE A 279 -18.62 2.35 8.45
C ILE A 279 -17.80 1.33 7.70
N HIS A 280 -16.48 1.38 7.84
CA HIS A 280 -15.61 0.33 7.39
C HIS A 280 -14.80 -0.24 8.56
N LEU A 281 -14.62 -1.57 8.54
CA LEU A 281 -14.02 -2.30 9.63
C LEU A 281 -13.09 -3.41 9.11
N ARG A 282 -11.98 -3.60 9.82
CA ARG A 282 -11.12 -4.79 9.71
C ARG A 282 -10.62 -5.23 11.09
N GLN A 283 -10.21 -6.48 11.19
CA GLN A 283 -9.48 -6.96 12.35
C GLN A 283 -7.98 -6.93 12.09
N CYS A 284 -7.21 -6.38 13.02
CA CYS A 284 -5.76 -6.33 12.97
C CYS A 284 -5.13 -7.64 13.42
N LEU A 285 -3.85 -7.84 13.12
CA LEU A 285 -3.10 -9.04 13.50
C LEU A 285 -3.03 -9.26 15.02
N ASP A 286 -3.02 -8.18 15.80
CA ASP A 286 -3.03 -8.22 17.27
C ASP A 286 -4.41 -8.51 17.88
N GLY A 287 -5.40 -8.79 17.05
CA GLY A 287 -6.79 -9.02 17.45
C GLY A 287 -7.62 -7.77 17.69
N SER A 288 -7.05 -6.56 17.64
CA SER A 288 -7.81 -5.31 17.73
C SER A 288 -8.67 -5.09 16.49
N ALA A 289 -9.76 -4.32 16.62
CA ALA A 289 -10.46 -3.76 15.48
C ALA A 289 -9.83 -2.44 15.04
N MET A 290 -9.82 -2.18 13.75
CA MET A 290 -9.68 -0.83 13.20
C MET A 290 -10.99 -0.47 12.50
N ILE A 291 -11.55 0.66 12.86
CA ILE A 291 -12.85 1.13 12.39
C ILE A 291 -12.68 2.56 11.89
N GLY A 292 -13.25 2.84 10.74
CA GLY A 292 -13.30 4.18 10.17
C GLY A 292 -14.68 4.47 9.60
N GLU A 293 -14.91 5.69 9.17
CA GLU A 293 -16.15 6.10 8.53
C GLU A 293 -15.93 6.94 7.28
N GLY A 294 -16.93 6.91 6.41
CA GLY A 294 -16.96 7.67 5.18
C GLY A 294 -15.93 7.26 4.14
N SER A 295 -15.85 8.07 3.12
CA SER A 295 -14.94 7.88 1.99
C SER A 295 -13.63 8.66 2.16
N GLN A 296 -12.77 8.58 1.15
CA GLN A 296 -11.54 9.38 1.11
C GLN A 296 -11.79 10.88 0.91
N GLU A 297 -12.99 11.23 0.47
CA GLU A 297 -13.45 12.62 0.30
C GLU A 297 -13.95 13.23 1.61
N SER A 298 -14.11 12.42 2.67
CA SER A 298 -14.44 12.91 4.00
C SER A 298 -13.32 13.80 4.53
N LEU A 299 -13.68 14.99 5.00
CA LEU A 299 -12.77 15.93 5.64
C LEU A 299 -12.91 15.90 7.18
N ALA A 300 -13.47 14.82 7.74
CA ALA A 300 -13.64 14.64 9.18
C ALA A 300 -12.30 14.69 9.91
N ARG A 301 -12.29 15.41 11.04
CA ARG A 301 -11.09 15.62 11.87
C ARG A 301 -11.35 15.39 13.37
N ASP A 302 -12.50 14.81 13.70
CA ASP A 302 -12.85 14.58 15.11
C ASP A 302 -12.18 13.28 15.59
N ASP A 303 -11.06 13.44 16.29
CA ASP A 303 -10.33 12.36 16.95
C ASP A 303 -10.54 12.34 18.47
N THR A 304 -11.67 12.87 18.94
CA THR A 304 -12.04 12.87 20.36
C THR A 304 -12.48 11.47 20.82
N GLN A 305 -12.38 11.23 22.14
CA GLN A 305 -12.91 10.01 22.75
C GLN A 305 -14.42 9.86 22.52
N ALA A 306 -15.17 10.96 22.54
CA ALA A 306 -16.62 10.95 22.33
C ALA A 306 -16.97 10.44 20.92
N HIS A 307 -16.26 10.91 19.89
CA HIS A 307 -16.42 10.40 18.53
C HIS A 307 -16.01 8.93 18.41
N ALA A 308 -14.92 8.54 19.07
CA ALA A 308 -14.46 7.14 19.04
C ALA A 308 -15.49 6.19 19.68
N ASP A 309 -16.07 6.57 20.82
CA ASP A 309 -17.09 5.79 21.51
C ASP A 309 -18.38 5.67 20.66
N GLU A 310 -18.77 6.73 19.98
CA GLU A 310 -19.92 6.74 19.07
C GLU A 310 -19.69 5.84 17.87
N LEU A 311 -18.54 5.96 17.22
CA LEU A 311 -18.20 5.15 16.05
C LEU A 311 -18.11 3.66 16.40
N LEU A 312 -17.56 3.32 17.56
CA LEU A 312 -17.55 1.94 18.06
C LEU A 312 -18.97 1.43 18.33
N ALA A 313 -19.84 2.25 18.95
CA ALA A 313 -21.22 1.86 19.21
C ALA A 313 -21.99 1.55 17.90
N ARG A 314 -21.84 2.37 16.89
CA ARG A 314 -22.41 2.14 15.54
C ARG A 314 -21.87 0.85 14.91
N ALA A 315 -20.56 0.61 14.99
CA ALA A 315 -19.96 -0.61 14.45
C ALA A 315 -20.45 -1.88 15.19
N ALA A 316 -20.66 -1.79 16.51
CA ALA A 316 -21.15 -2.90 17.32
C ALA A 316 -22.60 -3.31 17.01
N GLU A 317 -23.37 -2.47 16.33
CA GLU A 317 -24.70 -2.84 15.82
C GLU A 317 -24.61 -3.87 14.70
N TYR A 318 -23.59 -3.76 13.85
CA TYR A 318 -23.35 -4.69 12.75
C TYR A 318 -22.49 -5.88 13.15
N VAL A 319 -21.53 -5.68 14.06
CA VAL A 319 -20.58 -6.68 14.51
C VAL A 319 -20.75 -6.87 16.02
N PRO A 320 -21.66 -7.74 16.48
CA PRO A 320 -21.97 -7.93 17.90
C PRO A 320 -20.76 -8.30 18.76
N ALA A 321 -19.72 -8.90 18.18
CA ALA A 321 -18.47 -9.24 18.85
C ALA A 321 -17.70 -8.01 19.38
N LEU A 322 -18.02 -6.80 18.91
CA LEU A 322 -17.47 -5.53 19.41
C LEU A 322 -18.12 -5.07 20.74
N LYS A 323 -19.26 -5.66 21.15
CA LYS A 323 -19.94 -5.25 22.38
C LYS A 323 -19.04 -5.45 23.60
N GLY A 324 -18.91 -4.39 24.38
CA GLY A 324 -18.07 -4.38 25.57
C GLY A 324 -16.58 -4.04 25.30
N ALA A 325 -16.18 -3.88 24.06
CA ALA A 325 -14.86 -3.34 23.75
C ALA A 325 -14.77 -1.85 24.13
N ALA A 326 -13.55 -1.38 24.38
CA ALA A 326 -13.28 0.04 24.60
C ALA A 326 -12.74 0.67 23.31
N ALA A 327 -13.27 1.82 22.94
CA ALA A 327 -12.75 2.61 21.84
C ALA A 327 -11.45 3.31 22.22
N ILE A 328 -10.50 3.30 21.32
CA ILE A 328 -9.22 4.01 21.44
C ILE A 328 -9.14 4.98 20.26
N PRO A 329 -9.22 6.29 20.50
CA PRO A 329 -9.08 7.27 19.43
C PRO A 329 -7.67 7.23 18.85
N VAL A 330 -7.57 7.44 17.55
CA VAL A 330 -6.31 7.55 16.83
C VAL A 330 -6.21 8.99 16.32
N PRO A 331 -5.09 9.69 16.52
CA PRO A 331 -4.92 11.04 16.01
C PRO A 331 -5.23 11.14 14.52
N VAL A 332 -5.73 12.29 14.06
CA VAL A 332 -6.05 12.52 12.65
C VAL A 332 -4.86 12.19 11.77
N GLY A 333 -5.06 11.29 10.83
CA GLY A 333 -4.08 10.96 9.80
C GLY A 333 -4.28 11.80 8.55
N TYR A 334 -3.19 12.17 7.87
CA TYR A 334 -3.24 12.91 6.61
C TYR A 334 -2.77 12.04 5.47
N ARG A 335 -3.62 11.88 4.47
CA ARG A 335 -3.32 11.09 3.27
C ARG A 335 -2.44 11.91 2.32
N PRO A 336 -1.37 11.34 1.75
CA PRO A 336 -0.61 12.02 0.70
C PRO A 336 -1.44 12.02 -0.59
N MET A 337 -2.14 13.13 -0.84
CA MET A 337 -3.12 13.25 -1.92
C MET A 337 -2.61 14.23 -2.98
N PRO A 338 -2.06 13.76 -4.12
CA PRO A 338 -1.79 14.63 -5.26
C PRO A 338 -3.08 15.32 -5.72
N LEU A 339 -2.97 16.57 -6.20
CA LEU A 339 -4.12 17.40 -6.52
C LEU A 339 -5.11 16.77 -7.51
N ASP A 340 -4.63 15.92 -8.39
CA ASP A 340 -5.45 15.16 -9.35
C ASP A 340 -5.87 13.76 -8.87
N GLY A 341 -5.51 13.38 -7.63
CA GLY A 341 -5.80 12.09 -7.04
C GLY A 341 -4.96 10.91 -7.54
N PHE A 342 -4.07 11.10 -8.53
CA PHE A 342 -3.27 10.04 -9.13
C PHE A 342 -1.83 10.00 -8.62
N PRO A 343 -1.16 8.82 -8.67
CA PRO A 343 0.25 8.71 -8.27
C PRO A 343 1.15 9.68 -9.03
N VAL A 344 2.22 10.16 -8.38
CA VAL A 344 3.30 10.93 -8.99
C VAL A 344 4.56 10.08 -8.90
N VAL A 345 4.97 9.51 -10.04
CA VAL A 345 6.05 8.52 -10.07
C VAL A 345 6.99 8.77 -11.25
N GLY A 346 8.28 8.87 -10.96
CA GLY A 346 9.30 9.02 -11.99
C GLY A 346 10.29 10.13 -11.72
N PHE A 347 11.28 10.23 -12.58
CA PHE A 347 12.25 11.33 -12.58
C PHE A 347 11.58 12.66 -12.97
N SER A 348 12.01 13.74 -12.32
CA SER A 348 11.59 15.09 -12.69
C SER A 348 12.46 15.62 -13.83
N PRO A 349 11.88 16.17 -14.90
CA PRO A 349 12.68 16.83 -15.93
C PRO A 349 13.47 18.05 -15.41
N LYS A 350 12.96 18.73 -14.38
CA LYS A 350 13.62 19.88 -13.75
C LYS A 350 14.79 19.48 -12.86
N SER A 351 14.76 18.25 -12.34
CA SER A 351 15.80 17.72 -11.45
C SER A 351 16.04 16.26 -11.79
N PRO A 352 16.87 15.97 -12.83
CA PRO A 352 17.00 14.64 -13.44
C PRO A 352 17.52 13.54 -12.52
N ASN A 353 18.16 13.91 -11.39
CA ASN A 353 18.64 12.94 -10.41
C ASN A 353 17.70 12.77 -9.20
N VAL A 354 16.49 13.37 -9.28
CA VAL A 354 15.46 13.26 -8.25
C VAL A 354 14.27 12.47 -8.81
N TYR A 355 13.95 11.37 -8.13
CA TYR A 355 12.84 10.49 -8.43
C TYR A 355 11.72 10.71 -7.44
N LEU A 356 10.50 10.92 -7.91
CA LEU A 356 9.32 11.12 -7.07
C LEU A 356 8.54 9.82 -6.91
N ALA A 357 8.06 9.57 -5.69
CA ALA A 357 7.24 8.41 -5.36
C ALA A 357 6.14 8.82 -4.36
N LEU A 358 5.06 9.40 -4.87
CA LEU A 358 3.94 9.92 -4.11
C LEU A 358 2.63 9.28 -4.59
N THR A 359 1.78 8.85 -3.68
CA THR A 359 0.45 8.31 -4.01
C THR A 359 -0.46 8.27 -2.79
N HIS A 360 -1.76 8.47 -3.00
CA HIS A 360 -2.80 8.20 -2.02
C HIS A 360 -2.92 6.70 -1.71
N SER A 361 -2.91 5.83 -2.71
CA SER A 361 -3.11 4.37 -2.55
C SER A 361 -1.83 3.61 -2.19
N GLY A 362 -0.98 4.19 -1.33
CA GLY A 362 0.38 3.72 -1.04
C GLY A 362 0.46 2.27 -0.59
N VAL A 363 -0.49 1.80 0.22
CA VAL A 363 -0.51 0.40 0.68
C VAL A 363 -0.74 -0.56 -0.48
N THR A 364 -1.80 -0.37 -1.26
CA THR A 364 -2.05 -1.21 -2.44
C THR A 364 -0.87 -1.16 -3.41
N LEU A 365 -0.32 0.04 -3.67
CA LEU A 365 0.65 0.28 -4.74
C LEU A 365 2.11 0.03 -4.35
N ALA A 366 2.43 -0.19 -3.08
CA ALA A 366 3.82 -0.33 -2.63
C ALA A 366 4.65 -1.36 -3.42
N PRO A 367 4.20 -2.60 -3.66
CA PRO A 367 4.97 -3.57 -4.42
C PRO A 367 5.25 -3.16 -5.87
N LEU A 368 4.24 -2.62 -6.55
CA LEU A 368 4.36 -2.19 -7.94
C LEU A 368 5.26 -0.97 -8.07
N MET A 369 5.05 0.06 -7.24
CA MET A 369 5.90 1.26 -7.25
C MET A 369 7.35 0.91 -6.96
N ALA A 370 7.61 0.00 -6.01
CA ALA A 370 8.96 -0.48 -5.72
C ALA A 370 9.61 -1.16 -6.92
N GLN A 371 8.88 -2.01 -7.62
CA GLN A 371 9.39 -2.67 -8.82
C GLN A 371 9.68 -1.67 -9.93
N LEU A 372 8.72 -0.77 -10.25
CA LEU A 372 8.84 0.17 -11.36
C LEU A 372 9.95 1.20 -11.10
N ALA A 373 10.03 1.77 -9.89
CA ALA A 373 11.11 2.66 -9.49
C ALA A 373 12.48 1.98 -9.62
N THR A 374 12.58 0.72 -9.20
CA THR A 374 13.83 -0.04 -9.31
C THR A 374 14.24 -0.25 -10.76
N MET A 375 13.29 -0.56 -11.67
CA MET A 375 13.56 -0.71 -13.11
C MET A 375 14.06 0.61 -13.70
N GLU A 376 13.45 1.73 -13.38
CA GLU A 376 13.88 3.04 -13.90
C GLU A 376 15.23 3.48 -13.35
N ILE A 377 15.47 3.27 -12.04
CA ILE A 377 16.70 3.72 -11.39
C ILE A 377 17.90 2.83 -11.72
N ILE A 378 17.73 1.50 -11.73
CA ILE A 378 18.83 0.55 -11.91
C ILE A 378 19.05 0.21 -13.38
N ASP A 379 17.97 0.00 -14.12
CA ASP A 379 18.07 -0.47 -15.51
C ASP A 379 17.99 0.69 -16.51
N ALA A 380 17.76 1.93 -16.03
CA ALA A 380 17.50 3.12 -16.86
C ALA A 380 16.36 2.88 -17.87
N ALA A 381 15.39 2.04 -17.49
CA ALA A 381 14.25 1.71 -18.33
C ALA A 381 13.23 2.84 -18.30
N GLN A 382 12.67 3.18 -19.46
CA GLN A 382 11.48 4.01 -19.51
C GLN A 382 10.24 3.10 -19.40
N VAL A 383 9.45 3.27 -18.35
CA VAL A 383 8.30 2.40 -18.06
C VAL A 383 7.02 3.07 -18.56
N ASP A 384 6.45 2.57 -19.66
CA ASP A 384 5.23 3.11 -20.29
C ASP A 384 4.01 3.09 -19.34
N LEU A 385 3.94 2.11 -18.45
CA LEU A 385 2.88 2.02 -17.45
C LEU A 385 2.79 3.27 -16.55
N LEU A 386 3.88 4.03 -16.44
CA LEU A 386 3.94 5.26 -15.65
C LEU A 386 3.63 6.53 -16.47
N SER A 387 3.31 6.43 -17.76
CA SER A 387 3.14 7.60 -18.63
C SER A 387 2.10 8.60 -18.10
N ASN A 388 1.00 8.11 -17.54
CA ASN A 388 -0.06 8.95 -16.96
C ASN A 388 0.26 9.47 -15.54
N TYR A 389 1.37 9.02 -14.96
CA TYR A 389 1.71 9.29 -13.57
C TYR A 389 3.01 10.09 -13.41
N ARG A 390 3.54 10.61 -14.51
CA ARG A 390 4.80 11.38 -14.53
C ARG A 390 4.69 12.70 -13.78
N PRO A 391 5.76 13.13 -13.09
CA PRO A 391 5.80 14.42 -12.41
C PRO A 391 5.57 15.60 -13.35
N SER A 392 6.03 15.49 -14.60
CA SER A 392 5.94 16.54 -15.63
C SER A 392 4.51 16.99 -15.96
N ARG A 393 3.49 16.24 -15.52
CA ARG A 393 2.08 16.68 -15.69
C ARG A 393 1.69 17.87 -14.82
N PHE A 394 2.56 18.23 -13.87
CA PHE A 394 2.40 19.43 -13.01
C PHE A 394 3.38 20.56 -13.37
N ASP A 395 4.12 20.43 -14.48
CA ASP A 395 5.10 21.44 -14.95
C ASP A 395 4.45 22.58 -15.71
#